data_d14137efbb1938693f548ac57cad1197
#
_entry.id   d14137efbb1938693f548ac57cad1197
#
_cell.length_a   1.000
_cell.length_b   1.000
_cell.length_c   1.000
_cell.angle_alpha   90.00
_cell.angle_beta   90.00
_cell.angle_gamma   90.00
#
_symmetry.space_group_name_H-M   'P 1'
#
loop_
_entity.id
_entity.type
_entity.pdbx_description
1 polymer ?
#
loop_
_entity_poly.entity_id
_entity_poly.type
_entity_poly.pdbx_seq_one_letter_code
_entity_poly.pdbx_strand_id
1 'polypeptide(L)'
;MSKTAVILLARIAAMAVVLAPLASAAADRQTLELGKEVFASYCVICHGDKGDGKGLVGIVSRAQKSGVVVYTYPRDFTAGLFKFRTTPTGYLPTDDDLLKTVTNGIPRSGMPSHEDVPLNERKAVVEYIKTFSKRWQEEEPGTPITLAAAPAYVGTTASVERGKKLFTAVGCDKCHGATGRGDGPSSNDLKDAWGDKILPFDFTSGSLKGGTGAEDIYRTFVTGLDGTPMPSFEESLSEEQRWDIVSYCLELMKGDAAMAQR
;
A
#
# COMPACT_ATOMS: atom_id res chain seq x y z
N MET A 1 42.21 25.06 70.14
CA MET A 1 42.43 25.78 68.89
C MET A 1 42.54 24.75 67.77
N SER A 2 41.43 24.49 67.09
CA SER A 2 41.30 23.44 66.07
C SER A 2 41.40 24.08 64.68
N LYS A 3 42.30 23.56 63.87
CA LYS A 3 42.45 23.97 62.44
C LYS A 3 41.69 22.97 61.57
N THR A 4 40.56 23.41 61.05
CA THR A 4 39.75 22.65 60.11
C THR A 4 40.38 22.81 58.71
N ALA A 5 40.85 21.70 58.13
CA ALA A 5 41.32 21.64 56.78
C ALA A 5 40.13 21.40 55.82
N VAL A 6 39.87 22.34 54.89
CA VAL A 6 38.87 22.21 53.82
C VAL A 6 39.53 21.50 52.65
N ILE A 7 39.10 20.30 52.36
CA ILE A 7 39.51 19.53 51.19
C ILE A 7 38.60 19.94 50.02
N LEU A 8 39.15 20.64 49.03
CA LEU A 8 38.46 21.00 47.80
C LEU A 8 38.55 19.84 46.81
N LEU A 9 37.47 19.07 46.69
CA LEU A 9 37.35 18.01 45.67
C LEU A 9 36.98 18.63 44.33
N ALA A 10 37.96 18.73 43.46
CA ALA A 10 37.74 19.08 42.05
C ALA A 10 37.04 17.92 41.32
N ARG A 11 35.79 18.11 40.92
CA ARG A 11 35.09 17.18 40.06
C ARG A 11 35.52 17.43 38.63
N ILE A 12 36.32 16.56 38.05
CA ILE A 12 36.61 16.49 36.61
C ILE A 12 35.39 15.85 35.94
N ALA A 13 34.57 16.72 35.32
CA ALA A 13 33.50 16.23 34.46
C ALA A 13 34.13 15.73 33.15
N ALA A 14 34.19 14.42 32.96
CA ALA A 14 34.60 13.84 31.69
C ALA A 14 33.50 14.13 30.67
N MET A 15 33.80 15.03 29.73
CA MET A 15 32.97 15.37 28.59
C MET A 15 33.10 14.22 27.57
N ALA A 16 32.14 13.29 27.60
CA ALA A 16 32.04 12.26 26.59
C ALA A 16 31.68 12.91 25.27
N VAL A 17 32.66 13.03 24.37
CA VAL A 17 32.41 13.45 22.99
C VAL A 17 31.68 12.32 22.28
N VAL A 18 30.39 12.52 22.02
CA VAL A 18 29.57 11.61 21.24
C VAL A 18 30.00 11.72 19.76
N LEU A 19 30.85 10.79 19.32
CA LEU A 19 31.34 10.70 17.92
C LEU A 19 30.39 9.89 17.01
N ALA A 20 29.06 9.95 17.25
CA ALA A 20 28.11 9.07 16.58
C ALA A 20 27.43 9.58 15.28
N PRO A 21 27.53 10.83 14.79
CA PRO A 21 26.73 11.22 13.62
C PRO A 21 27.41 11.02 12.26
N LEU A 22 28.74 10.90 12.17
CA LEU A 22 29.42 10.88 10.86
C LEU A 22 29.34 9.52 10.13
N ALA A 23 29.33 8.43 10.84
CA ALA A 23 29.26 7.09 10.26
C ALA A 23 27.83 6.80 9.73
N SER A 24 26.79 7.24 10.44
CA SER A 24 25.39 7.10 10.03
C SER A 24 25.11 7.89 8.76
N ALA A 25 25.54 9.17 8.69
CA ALA A 25 25.35 10.01 7.51
C ALA A 25 26.10 9.50 6.26
N ALA A 26 27.23 8.82 6.43
CA ALA A 26 27.97 8.21 5.33
C ALA A 26 27.30 6.92 4.84
N ALA A 27 26.78 6.08 5.74
CA ALA A 27 26.01 4.88 5.40
C ALA A 27 24.72 5.26 4.66
N ASP A 28 24.00 6.29 5.12
CA ASP A 28 22.78 6.81 4.47
C ASP A 28 23.10 7.29 3.05
N ARG A 29 24.20 8.03 2.86
CA ARG A 29 24.59 8.49 1.54
C ARG A 29 24.91 7.33 0.59
N GLN A 30 25.67 6.33 1.04
CA GLN A 30 25.98 5.16 0.22
C GLN A 30 24.72 4.39 -0.16
N THR A 31 23.79 4.24 0.76
CA THR A 31 22.50 3.60 0.50
C THR A 31 21.69 4.38 -0.54
N LEU A 32 21.66 5.70 -0.45
CA LEU A 32 20.95 6.54 -1.43
C LEU A 32 21.58 6.51 -2.81
N GLU A 33 22.91 6.50 -2.93
CA GLU A 33 23.60 6.36 -4.24
C GLU A 33 23.30 4.98 -4.85
N LEU A 34 23.39 3.90 -4.09
CA LEU A 34 22.99 2.57 -4.53
C LEU A 34 21.53 2.54 -4.98
N GLY A 35 20.62 3.12 -4.18
CA GLY A 35 19.20 3.20 -4.51
C GLY A 35 18.93 3.97 -5.81
N LYS A 36 19.68 5.04 -6.04
CA LYS A 36 19.63 5.82 -7.29
C LYS A 36 20.08 5.01 -8.49
N GLU A 37 21.17 4.23 -8.36
CA GLU A 37 21.65 3.34 -9.44
C GLU A 37 20.62 2.25 -9.76
N VAL A 38 20.03 1.64 -8.74
CA VAL A 38 18.96 0.64 -8.89
C VAL A 38 17.73 1.25 -9.55
N PHE A 39 17.31 2.45 -9.10
CA PHE A 39 16.19 3.16 -9.70
C PHE A 39 16.43 3.47 -11.18
N ALA A 40 17.61 3.94 -11.54
CA ALA A 40 17.98 4.22 -12.92
C ALA A 40 17.99 2.96 -13.78
N SER A 41 18.36 1.80 -13.21
CA SER A 41 18.46 0.54 -13.94
C SER A 41 17.11 -0.14 -14.18
N TYR A 42 16.18 -0.06 -13.21
CA TYR A 42 14.97 -0.88 -13.23
C TYR A 42 13.66 -0.07 -13.19
N CYS A 43 13.65 1.16 -12.67
CA CYS A 43 12.42 1.87 -12.32
C CYS A 43 12.13 3.08 -13.20
N VAL A 44 13.17 3.81 -13.59
CA VAL A 44 13.09 5.11 -14.28
C VAL A 44 12.27 5.05 -15.57
N ILE A 45 12.37 3.95 -16.31
CA ILE A 45 11.69 3.83 -17.61
C ILE A 45 10.17 3.94 -17.50
N CYS A 46 9.61 3.52 -16.36
CA CYS A 46 8.17 3.64 -16.07
C CYS A 46 7.87 4.84 -15.17
N HIS A 47 8.66 5.04 -14.11
CA HIS A 47 8.36 6.04 -13.08
C HIS A 47 8.91 7.44 -13.37
N GLY A 48 9.72 7.59 -14.44
CA GLY A 48 10.36 8.86 -14.79
C GLY A 48 11.54 9.20 -13.86
N ASP A 49 12.44 10.03 -14.33
CA ASP A 49 13.64 10.50 -13.60
C ASP A 49 13.30 11.36 -12.38
N LYS A 50 12.12 11.99 -12.38
CA LYS A 50 11.57 12.79 -11.27
C LYS A 50 10.68 11.97 -10.33
N GLY A 51 10.49 10.69 -10.59
CA GLY A 51 9.57 9.84 -9.83
C GLY A 51 8.10 10.25 -9.94
N ASP A 52 7.74 11.02 -10.96
CA ASP A 52 6.41 11.61 -11.18
C ASP A 52 5.46 10.70 -12.00
N GLY A 53 5.86 9.46 -12.23
CA GLY A 53 5.07 8.49 -12.98
C GLY A 53 5.05 8.71 -14.50
N LYS A 54 5.86 9.64 -15.02
CA LYS A 54 5.88 10.04 -16.44
C LYS A 54 7.09 9.50 -17.18
N GLY A 55 7.37 8.21 -16.99
CA GLY A 55 8.39 7.51 -17.75
C GLY A 55 7.99 7.29 -19.21
N LEU A 56 8.91 6.74 -20.00
CA LEU A 56 8.71 6.49 -21.43
C LEU A 56 7.66 5.40 -21.70
N VAL A 57 7.46 4.49 -20.75
CA VAL A 57 6.54 3.36 -20.82
C VAL A 57 5.81 3.20 -19.49
N GLY A 58 4.95 2.20 -19.37
CA GLY A 58 4.34 1.84 -18.08
C GLY A 58 2.85 2.14 -18.00
N ILE A 59 2.25 2.79 -19.02
CA ILE A 59 0.79 2.88 -19.12
C ILE A 59 0.28 1.56 -19.66
N VAL A 60 -0.48 0.84 -18.83
CA VAL A 60 -1.10 -0.43 -19.21
C VAL A 60 -2.59 -0.23 -19.38
N SER A 61 -3.10 -0.47 -20.59
CA SER A 61 -4.52 -0.51 -20.84
C SER A 61 -5.07 -1.93 -20.73
N ARG A 62 -6.25 -2.08 -20.17
CA ARG A 62 -6.97 -3.35 -20.10
C ARG A 62 -8.43 -3.13 -20.40
N ALA A 63 -8.98 -3.95 -21.25
CA ALA A 63 -10.42 -4.04 -21.41
C ALA A 63 -11.00 -4.85 -20.25
N GLN A 64 -11.98 -4.31 -19.55
CA GLN A 64 -12.82 -5.07 -18.63
C GLN A 64 -13.81 -5.96 -19.40
N LYS A 65 -14.40 -6.95 -18.73
CA LYS A 65 -15.48 -7.77 -19.32
C LYS A 65 -16.68 -6.94 -19.80
N SER A 66 -16.87 -5.77 -19.19
CA SER A 66 -17.87 -4.77 -19.59
C SER A 66 -17.55 -4.04 -20.90
N GLY A 67 -16.37 -4.28 -21.50
CA GLY A 67 -15.87 -3.56 -22.67
C GLY A 67 -15.19 -2.22 -22.36
N VAL A 68 -15.23 -1.77 -21.11
CA VAL A 68 -14.56 -0.52 -20.68
C VAL A 68 -13.05 -0.73 -20.61
N VAL A 69 -12.30 0.18 -21.24
CA VAL A 69 -10.84 0.17 -21.15
C VAL A 69 -10.40 0.96 -19.92
N VAL A 70 -9.59 0.31 -19.07
CA VAL A 70 -8.98 0.93 -17.88
C VAL A 70 -7.50 1.13 -18.15
N TYR A 71 -7.02 2.31 -17.81
CA TYR A 71 -5.61 2.63 -17.84
C TYR A 71 -5.03 2.50 -16.43
N THR A 72 -3.84 1.93 -16.33
CA THR A 72 -3.06 1.91 -15.10
C THR A 72 -1.77 2.66 -15.37
N TYR A 73 -1.53 3.68 -14.57
CA TYR A 73 -0.35 4.54 -14.66
C TYR A 73 0.69 4.12 -13.63
N PRO A 74 1.99 4.29 -13.92
CA PRO A 74 3.03 4.17 -12.90
C PRO A 74 2.75 5.15 -11.75
N ARG A 75 3.13 4.75 -10.53
CA ARG A 75 2.91 5.58 -9.36
C ARG A 75 3.75 6.85 -9.44
N ASP A 76 3.11 7.99 -9.24
CA ASP A 76 3.75 9.25 -8.92
C ASP A 76 4.17 9.22 -7.45
N PHE A 77 5.47 9.20 -7.20
CA PHE A 77 6.04 9.17 -5.86
C PHE A 77 6.08 10.55 -5.20
N THR A 78 6.02 11.62 -6.00
CA THR A 78 6.14 12.99 -5.49
C THR A 78 4.98 13.37 -4.57
N ALA A 79 3.80 12.78 -4.79
CA ALA A 79 2.63 12.98 -3.94
C ALA A 79 2.71 12.23 -2.59
N GLY A 80 3.60 11.24 -2.45
CA GLY A 80 3.70 10.44 -1.23
C GLY A 80 2.42 9.64 -0.92
N LEU A 81 1.64 9.27 -1.93
CA LEU A 81 0.39 8.52 -1.80
C LEU A 81 0.57 7.09 -2.32
N PHE A 82 0.35 6.11 -1.46
CA PHE A 82 0.55 4.69 -1.78
C PHE A 82 -0.71 3.88 -1.44
N LYS A 83 -1.15 3.05 -2.40
CA LYS A 83 -2.39 2.26 -2.29
C LYS A 83 -2.22 1.04 -1.37
N PHE A 84 -1.08 0.34 -1.47
CA PHE A 84 -0.86 -0.95 -0.82
C PHE A 84 0.06 -0.76 0.37
N ARG A 85 -0.54 -0.67 1.56
CA ARG A 85 0.15 -0.42 2.81
C ARG A 85 -0.57 -1.11 3.97
N THR A 86 0.13 -1.21 5.08
CA THR A 86 -0.41 -1.71 6.36
C THR A 86 -0.74 -0.58 7.33
N THR A 87 -0.41 0.67 6.98
CA THR A 87 -0.69 1.85 7.80
C THR A 87 -2.11 2.38 7.57
N PRO A 88 -2.73 3.08 8.53
CA PRO A 88 -4.06 3.66 8.35
C PRO A 88 -4.15 4.66 7.18
N THR A 89 -5.38 4.96 6.75
CA THR A 89 -5.66 5.96 5.71
C THR A 89 -4.97 7.29 6.02
N GLY A 90 -4.32 7.85 5.00
CA GLY A 90 -3.65 9.14 5.05
C GLY A 90 -2.21 9.10 5.57
N TYR A 91 -1.78 8.02 6.21
CA TYR A 91 -0.40 7.86 6.68
C TYR A 91 0.53 7.32 5.59
N LEU A 92 1.82 7.65 5.71
CA LEU A 92 2.86 7.05 4.89
C LEU A 92 2.95 5.54 5.14
N PRO A 93 3.27 4.73 4.11
CA PRO A 93 3.54 3.31 4.26
C PRO A 93 4.80 3.06 5.08
N THR A 94 4.94 1.85 5.60
CA THR A 94 6.22 1.40 6.15
C THR A 94 7.21 1.03 5.05
N ASP A 95 8.49 0.92 5.42
CA ASP A 95 9.53 0.43 4.51
C ASP A 95 9.22 -1.00 4.02
N ASP A 96 8.65 -1.84 4.89
CA ASP A 96 8.24 -3.20 4.54
C ASP A 96 7.09 -3.22 3.53
N ASP A 97 6.15 -2.29 3.59
CA ASP A 97 5.09 -2.14 2.59
C ASP A 97 5.68 -1.82 1.20
N LEU A 98 6.61 -0.88 1.16
CA LEU A 98 7.28 -0.50 -0.09
C LEU A 98 8.17 -1.63 -0.60
N LEU A 99 8.95 -2.25 0.28
CA LEU A 99 9.82 -3.38 -0.04
C LEU A 99 9.01 -4.58 -0.58
N LYS A 100 7.87 -4.89 0.05
CA LYS A 100 6.94 -5.92 -0.43
C LYS A 100 6.44 -5.61 -1.84
N THR A 101 6.09 -4.36 -2.10
CA THR A 101 5.61 -3.91 -3.41
C THR A 101 6.70 -3.99 -4.48
N VAL A 102 7.92 -3.55 -4.18
CA VAL A 102 9.07 -3.67 -5.08
C VAL A 102 9.41 -5.14 -5.34
N THR A 103 9.46 -5.96 -4.30
CA THR A 103 9.81 -7.38 -4.40
C THR A 103 8.82 -8.14 -5.28
N ASN A 104 7.53 -8.02 -4.99
CA ASN A 104 6.51 -8.86 -5.62
C ASN A 104 5.96 -8.28 -6.92
N GLY A 105 6.24 -7.00 -7.20
CA GLY A 105 5.53 -6.26 -8.22
C GLY A 105 4.05 -6.08 -7.87
N ILE A 106 3.28 -5.62 -8.86
CA ILE A 106 1.82 -5.45 -8.70
C ILE A 106 1.13 -6.20 -9.82
N PRO A 107 0.48 -7.33 -9.54
CA PRO A 107 -0.24 -8.10 -10.56
C PRO A 107 -1.20 -7.21 -11.36
N ARG A 108 -1.27 -7.41 -12.68
CA ARG A 108 -2.20 -6.70 -13.58
C ARG A 108 -2.00 -5.18 -13.66
N SER A 109 -0.86 -4.65 -13.21
CA SER A 109 -0.55 -3.22 -13.31
C SER A 109 0.58 -2.89 -14.28
N GLY A 110 1.30 -3.92 -14.75
CA GLY A 110 2.52 -3.73 -15.55
C GLY A 110 3.78 -3.52 -14.70
N MET A 111 3.69 -3.40 -13.38
CA MET A 111 4.86 -3.39 -12.51
C MET A 111 5.34 -4.82 -12.26
N PRO A 112 6.54 -5.21 -12.76
CA PRO A 112 7.06 -6.55 -12.59
C PRO A 112 7.52 -6.81 -11.16
N SER A 113 7.73 -8.09 -10.81
CA SER A 113 8.50 -8.49 -9.64
C SER A 113 9.97 -8.11 -9.85
N HIS A 114 10.61 -7.68 -8.77
CA HIS A 114 12.06 -7.47 -8.70
C HIS A 114 12.70 -8.40 -7.65
N GLU A 115 12.12 -9.59 -7.48
CA GLU A 115 12.63 -10.59 -6.52
C GLU A 115 14.06 -11.01 -6.82
N ASP A 116 14.44 -11.02 -8.11
CA ASP A 116 15.81 -11.36 -8.56
C ASP A 116 16.85 -10.27 -8.24
N VAL A 117 16.41 -9.04 -7.90
CA VAL A 117 17.31 -7.96 -7.46
C VAL A 117 17.72 -8.23 -6.01
N PRO A 118 19.02 -8.14 -5.65
CA PRO A 118 19.50 -8.36 -4.28
C PRO A 118 18.72 -7.56 -3.23
N LEU A 119 18.50 -8.15 -2.06
CA LEU A 119 17.69 -7.53 -0.99
C LEU A 119 18.22 -6.17 -0.54
N ASN A 120 19.54 -6.02 -0.44
CA ASN A 120 20.16 -4.74 -0.09
C ASN A 120 19.89 -3.66 -1.14
N GLU A 121 19.87 -4.01 -2.42
CA GLU A 121 19.55 -3.11 -3.51
C GLU A 121 18.06 -2.73 -3.51
N ARG A 122 17.17 -3.70 -3.27
CA ARG A 122 15.73 -3.42 -3.10
C ARG A 122 15.45 -2.50 -1.90
N LYS A 123 16.16 -2.68 -0.79
CA LYS A 123 16.08 -1.75 0.36
C LYS A 123 16.61 -0.37 0.01
N ALA A 124 17.73 -0.31 -0.69
CA ALA A 124 18.33 0.95 -1.11
C ALA A 124 17.42 1.75 -2.04
N VAL A 125 16.74 1.10 -2.99
CA VAL A 125 15.81 1.80 -3.88
C VAL A 125 14.55 2.27 -3.13
N VAL A 126 14.11 1.58 -2.09
CA VAL A 126 13.03 2.06 -1.21
C VAL A 126 13.44 3.37 -0.55
N GLU A 127 14.66 3.46 0.01
CA GLU A 127 15.17 4.72 0.57
C GLU A 127 15.24 5.84 -0.47
N TYR A 128 15.68 5.51 -1.69
CA TYR A 128 15.73 6.49 -2.76
C TYR A 128 14.35 6.98 -3.19
N ILE A 129 13.34 6.09 -3.29
CA ILE A 129 11.96 6.44 -3.63
C ILE A 129 11.38 7.46 -2.62
N LYS A 130 11.71 7.32 -1.35
CA LYS A 130 11.26 8.25 -0.30
C LYS A 130 11.75 9.68 -0.53
N THR A 131 12.88 9.86 -1.20
CA THR A 131 13.43 11.21 -1.49
C THR A 131 12.59 12.03 -2.46
N PHE A 132 11.69 11.42 -3.23
CA PHE A 132 10.84 12.15 -4.19
C PHE A 132 9.71 12.95 -3.52
N SER A 133 9.31 12.62 -2.30
CA SER A 133 8.24 13.33 -1.60
C SER A 133 8.72 13.97 -0.31
N LYS A 134 8.34 15.24 -0.11
CA LYS A 134 8.60 15.96 1.13
C LYS A 134 7.91 15.34 2.36
N ARG A 135 6.85 14.59 2.15
CA ARG A 135 6.13 13.91 3.24
C ARG A 135 7.06 13.06 4.11
N TRP A 136 8.05 12.37 3.51
CA TRP A 136 9.04 11.58 4.25
C TRP A 136 10.03 12.39 5.09
N GLN A 137 10.07 13.73 4.89
CA GLN A 137 10.87 14.66 5.69
C GLN A 137 10.04 15.30 6.80
N GLU A 138 8.73 15.33 6.64
CA GLU A 138 7.79 16.07 7.49
C GLU A 138 6.90 15.14 8.32
N GLU A 139 6.78 13.89 7.92
CA GLU A 139 5.87 12.91 8.51
C GLU A 139 6.60 11.59 8.79
N GLU A 140 6.23 10.93 9.88
CA GLU A 140 6.62 9.54 10.15
C GLU A 140 5.62 8.57 9.53
N PRO A 141 6.05 7.35 9.15
CA PRO A 141 5.13 6.28 8.76
C PRO A 141 4.10 6.02 9.85
N GLY A 142 2.88 5.67 9.44
CA GLY A 142 1.86 5.26 10.40
C GLY A 142 2.24 3.95 11.11
N THR A 143 1.67 3.72 12.28
CA THR A 143 1.77 2.41 12.94
C THR A 143 0.99 1.39 12.12
N PRO A 144 1.61 0.26 11.73
CA PRO A 144 0.91 -0.78 10.99
C PRO A 144 -0.30 -1.31 11.78
N ILE A 145 -1.40 -1.52 11.08
CA ILE A 145 -2.56 -2.21 11.65
C ILE A 145 -2.21 -3.65 12.01
N THR A 146 -2.77 -4.14 13.07
CA THR A 146 -2.67 -5.56 13.42
C THR A 146 -3.65 -6.35 12.57
N LEU A 147 -3.14 -7.20 11.68
CA LEU A 147 -3.96 -8.12 10.90
C LEU A 147 -4.09 -9.45 11.64
N ALA A 148 -5.28 -9.75 12.11
CA ALA A 148 -5.59 -11.09 12.60
C ALA A 148 -5.70 -12.06 11.41
N ALA A 149 -5.41 -13.34 11.66
CA ALA A 149 -5.70 -14.40 10.69
C ALA A 149 -7.21 -14.46 10.42
N ALA A 150 -7.59 -14.86 9.22
CA ALA A 150 -8.99 -14.98 8.84
C ALA A 150 -9.71 -15.95 9.78
N PRO A 151 -10.82 -15.55 10.41
CA PRO A 151 -11.63 -16.45 11.24
C PRO A 151 -12.13 -17.66 10.45
N ALA A 152 -12.32 -18.78 11.13
CA ALA A 152 -12.73 -20.04 10.51
C ALA A 152 -14.09 -19.99 9.78
N TYR A 153 -14.93 -18.99 10.08
CA TYR A 153 -16.22 -18.80 9.40
C TYR A 153 -16.10 -18.08 8.07
N VAL A 154 -14.96 -17.48 7.73
CA VAL A 154 -14.75 -16.78 6.46
C VAL A 154 -14.87 -17.76 5.31
N GLY A 155 -15.67 -17.39 4.30
CA GLY A 155 -15.97 -18.23 3.14
C GLY A 155 -17.07 -19.28 3.37
N THR A 156 -17.66 -19.39 4.57
CA THR A 156 -18.86 -20.23 4.79
C THR A 156 -20.08 -19.59 4.11
N THR A 157 -21.06 -20.40 3.72
CA THR A 157 -22.30 -19.92 3.09
C THR A 157 -22.99 -18.83 3.93
N ALA A 158 -23.04 -19.02 5.26
CA ALA A 158 -23.66 -18.04 6.16
C ALA A 158 -22.93 -16.69 6.15
N SER A 159 -21.58 -16.69 6.18
CA SER A 159 -20.78 -15.48 6.11
C SER A 159 -20.91 -14.79 4.74
N VAL A 160 -20.89 -15.54 3.66
CA VAL A 160 -21.11 -15.01 2.29
C VAL A 160 -22.47 -14.31 2.18
N GLU A 161 -23.54 -14.91 2.69
CA GLU A 161 -24.87 -14.32 2.65
C GLU A 161 -24.99 -13.05 3.50
N ARG A 162 -24.35 -13.01 4.69
CA ARG A 162 -24.29 -11.78 5.48
C ARG A 162 -23.46 -10.70 4.76
N GLY A 163 -22.33 -11.08 4.20
CA GLY A 163 -21.45 -10.18 3.44
C GLY A 163 -22.14 -9.59 2.22
N LYS A 164 -22.91 -10.38 1.49
CA LYS A 164 -23.73 -9.92 0.35
C LYS A 164 -24.74 -8.84 0.77
N LYS A 165 -25.44 -9.06 1.87
CA LYS A 165 -26.39 -8.07 2.41
C LYS A 165 -25.68 -6.78 2.83
N LEU A 166 -24.55 -6.91 3.52
CA LEU A 166 -23.74 -5.76 3.93
C LEU A 166 -23.17 -5.00 2.74
N PHE A 167 -22.68 -5.68 1.71
CA PHE A 167 -22.14 -5.07 0.49
C PHE A 167 -23.11 -4.07 -0.14
N THR A 168 -24.40 -4.42 -0.18
CA THR A 168 -25.44 -3.51 -0.65
C THR A 168 -25.80 -2.46 0.41
N ALA A 169 -25.94 -2.86 1.67
CA ALA A 169 -26.40 -1.95 2.74
C ALA A 169 -25.42 -0.78 2.98
N VAL A 170 -24.09 -1.03 2.85
CA VAL A 170 -23.07 0.01 3.01
C VAL A 170 -22.71 0.71 1.69
N GLY A 171 -23.33 0.31 0.58
CA GLY A 171 -23.22 0.97 -0.71
C GLY A 171 -22.00 0.60 -1.55
N CYS A 172 -21.38 -0.54 -1.30
CA CYS A 172 -20.28 -1.04 -2.13
C CYS A 172 -20.70 -1.26 -3.59
N ASP A 173 -21.97 -1.70 -3.78
CA ASP A 173 -22.60 -1.93 -5.08
C ASP A 173 -22.73 -0.66 -5.92
N LYS A 174 -22.79 0.52 -5.31
CA LYS A 174 -22.85 1.80 -6.04
C LYS A 174 -21.63 2.01 -6.93
N CYS A 175 -20.48 1.55 -6.51
CA CYS A 175 -19.24 1.60 -7.27
C CYS A 175 -18.93 0.25 -7.93
N HIS A 176 -18.95 -0.84 -7.14
CA HIS A 176 -18.52 -2.15 -7.60
C HIS A 176 -19.61 -2.92 -8.40
N GLY A 177 -20.84 -2.43 -8.45
CA GLY A 177 -21.98 -3.11 -9.08
C GLY A 177 -22.56 -4.24 -8.22
N ALA A 178 -23.82 -4.58 -8.46
CA ALA A 178 -24.54 -5.60 -7.70
C ALA A 178 -23.91 -6.99 -7.78
N THR A 179 -23.16 -7.26 -8.85
CA THR A 179 -22.45 -8.52 -9.11
C THR A 179 -20.93 -8.38 -8.98
N GLY A 180 -20.45 -7.26 -8.46
CA GLY A 180 -19.02 -7.01 -8.23
C GLY A 180 -18.19 -6.83 -9.50
N ARG A 181 -18.79 -6.45 -10.64
CA ARG A 181 -18.11 -6.29 -11.94
C ARG A 181 -17.46 -4.91 -12.13
N GLY A 182 -17.52 -4.02 -11.14
CA GLY A 182 -17.01 -2.65 -11.25
C GLY A 182 -17.89 -1.73 -12.11
N ASP A 183 -19.13 -2.10 -12.32
CA ASP A 183 -20.11 -1.46 -13.20
C ASP A 183 -21.26 -0.77 -12.44
N GLY A 184 -21.03 -0.45 -11.18
CA GLY A 184 -22.03 0.28 -10.38
C GLY A 184 -22.34 1.66 -10.95
N PRO A 185 -23.51 2.24 -10.59
CA PRO A 185 -23.98 3.50 -11.17
C PRO A 185 -22.99 4.68 -10.99
N SER A 186 -22.17 4.67 -9.94
CA SER A 186 -21.17 5.71 -9.69
C SER A 186 -19.81 5.41 -10.34
N SER A 187 -19.61 4.26 -10.96
CA SER A 187 -18.30 3.81 -11.44
C SER A 187 -17.68 4.71 -12.50
N ASN A 188 -18.53 5.35 -13.33
CA ASN A 188 -18.05 6.16 -14.45
C ASN A 188 -17.54 7.55 -14.05
N ASP A 189 -17.88 8.03 -12.87
CA ASP A 189 -17.56 9.39 -12.41
C ASP A 189 -16.36 9.44 -11.48
N LEU A 190 -15.79 8.26 -11.15
CA LEU A 190 -14.68 8.17 -10.20
C LEU A 190 -13.37 8.66 -10.82
N LYS A 191 -12.67 9.46 -10.03
CA LYS A 191 -11.32 9.94 -10.34
C LYS A 191 -10.38 9.66 -9.18
N ASP A 192 -9.12 9.46 -9.49
CA ASP A 192 -8.09 9.37 -8.48
C ASP A 192 -7.57 10.77 -8.05
N ALA A 193 -6.59 10.81 -7.16
CA ALA A 193 -6.03 12.05 -6.65
C ALA A 193 -5.29 12.89 -7.71
N TRP A 194 -4.97 12.32 -8.86
CA TRP A 194 -4.35 13.01 -10.01
C TRP A 194 -5.37 13.49 -11.04
N GLY A 195 -6.65 13.21 -10.80
CA GLY A 195 -7.75 13.55 -11.71
C GLY A 195 -7.98 12.55 -12.83
N ASP A 196 -7.22 11.47 -12.86
CA ASP A 196 -7.37 10.41 -13.85
C ASP A 196 -8.59 9.54 -13.55
N LYS A 197 -9.27 9.11 -14.61
CA LYS A 197 -10.41 8.20 -14.49
C LYS A 197 -9.96 6.87 -13.88
N ILE A 198 -10.63 6.47 -12.81
CA ILE A 198 -10.41 5.18 -12.17
C ILE A 198 -11.72 4.39 -12.14
N LEU A 199 -11.62 3.10 -12.30
CA LEU A 199 -12.76 2.20 -12.19
C LEU A 199 -12.62 1.29 -10.98
N PRO A 200 -13.73 0.97 -10.31
CA PRO A 200 -13.76 -0.02 -9.26
C PRO A 200 -13.26 -1.37 -9.79
N PHE A 201 -12.69 -2.16 -8.92
CA PHE A 201 -12.20 -3.46 -9.29
C PHE A 201 -13.37 -4.39 -9.68
N ASP A 202 -13.22 -5.09 -10.81
CA ASP A 202 -14.08 -6.21 -11.20
C ASP A 202 -13.63 -7.47 -10.48
N PHE A 203 -14.32 -7.85 -9.40
CA PHE A 203 -13.99 -9.03 -8.60
C PHE A 203 -14.08 -10.32 -9.44
N THR A 204 -14.97 -10.39 -10.42
CA THR A 204 -15.12 -11.58 -11.28
C THR A 204 -13.91 -11.81 -12.19
N SER A 205 -13.02 -10.85 -12.30
CA SER A 205 -11.77 -10.94 -13.05
C SER A 205 -10.65 -11.69 -12.30
N GLY A 206 -10.84 -12.07 -11.06
CA GLY A 206 -9.89 -12.83 -10.25
C GLY A 206 -8.95 -11.95 -9.43
N SER A 207 -7.64 -12.15 -9.56
CA SER A 207 -6.61 -11.59 -8.68
C SER A 207 -6.67 -10.08 -8.47
N LEU A 208 -6.71 -9.64 -7.22
CA LEU A 208 -6.58 -8.25 -6.79
C LEU A 208 -5.12 -7.80 -6.86
N LYS A 209 -4.91 -6.51 -7.12
CA LYS A 209 -3.57 -5.90 -7.21
C LYS A 209 -2.82 -5.89 -5.87
N GLY A 210 -3.55 -5.80 -4.76
CA GLY A 210 -2.99 -5.74 -3.40
C GLY A 210 -2.79 -7.08 -2.71
N GLY A 211 -3.04 -8.19 -3.44
CA GLY A 211 -3.06 -9.54 -2.89
C GLY A 211 -4.46 -10.14 -2.93
N THR A 212 -4.56 -11.46 -2.96
CA THR A 212 -5.81 -12.21 -3.19
C THR A 212 -6.27 -13.02 -1.99
N GLY A 213 -5.48 -13.05 -0.93
CA GLY A 213 -5.84 -13.72 0.33
C GLY A 213 -6.93 -12.96 1.09
N ALA A 214 -7.60 -13.67 1.99
CA ALA A 214 -8.63 -13.07 2.83
C ALA A 214 -8.08 -11.88 3.63
N GLU A 215 -6.88 -12.01 4.17
CA GLU A 215 -6.19 -10.99 4.94
C GLU A 215 -5.80 -9.77 4.08
N ASP A 216 -5.44 -9.96 2.81
CA ASP A 216 -5.14 -8.87 1.88
C ASP A 216 -6.38 -8.03 1.56
N ILE A 217 -7.52 -8.70 1.38
CA ILE A 217 -8.81 -8.04 1.15
C ILE A 217 -9.22 -7.30 2.44
N TYR A 218 -9.13 -7.96 3.60
CA TYR A 218 -9.43 -7.36 4.89
C TYR A 218 -8.57 -6.13 5.15
N ARG A 219 -7.25 -6.21 4.93
CA ARG A 219 -6.35 -5.06 5.02
C ARG A 219 -6.87 -3.88 4.18
N THR A 220 -7.29 -4.12 2.95
CA THR A 220 -7.83 -3.08 2.07
C THR A 220 -9.08 -2.42 2.65
N PHE A 221 -9.95 -3.16 3.35
CA PHE A 221 -11.10 -2.57 4.04
C PHE A 221 -10.71 -1.72 5.23
N VAL A 222 -9.67 -2.12 5.97
CA VAL A 222 -9.18 -1.37 7.13
C VAL A 222 -8.38 -0.15 6.69
N THR A 223 -7.48 -0.27 5.73
CA THR A 223 -6.59 0.83 5.35
C THR A 223 -7.16 1.74 4.25
N GLY A 224 -8.18 1.31 3.52
CA GLY A 224 -8.57 1.97 2.28
C GLY A 224 -7.47 1.89 1.20
N LEU A 225 -7.64 2.64 0.12
CA LEU A 225 -6.68 2.75 -0.97
C LEU A 225 -6.37 4.23 -1.24
N ASP A 226 -5.33 4.78 -0.60
CA ASP A 226 -4.97 6.19 -0.70
C ASP A 226 -4.76 6.63 -2.16
N GLY A 227 -5.20 7.84 -2.44
CA GLY A 227 -5.22 8.39 -3.78
C GLY A 227 -6.35 7.83 -4.65
N THR A 228 -7.31 7.10 -4.08
CA THR A 228 -8.51 6.61 -4.78
C THR A 228 -9.78 6.87 -3.97
N PRO A 229 -10.98 6.80 -4.59
CA PRO A 229 -12.25 6.91 -3.87
C PRO A 229 -12.58 5.74 -2.93
N MET A 230 -11.78 4.67 -2.86
CA MET A 230 -12.02 3.55 -1.95
C MET A 230 -11.60 3.91 -0.52
N PRO A 231 -12.54 4.17 0.41
CA PRO A 231 -12.23 4.63 1.76
C PRO A 231 -11.82 3.47 2.67
N SER A 232 -11.34 3.81 3.87
CA SER A 232 -11.28 2.89 5.01
C SER A 232 -12.68 2.65 5.56
N PHE A 233 -12.94 1.41 6.01
CA PHE A 233 -14.16 1.01 6.71
C PHE A 233 -13.85 0.59 8.17
N GLU A 234 -12.70 0.97 8.69
CA GLU A 234 -12.27 0.59 10.04
C GLU A 234 -13.26 1.09 11.12
N GLU A 235 -13.67 2.35 11.01
CA GLU A 235 -14.57 2.97 11.99
C GLU A 235 -16.06 2.69 11.72
N SER A 236 -16.42 2.44 10.46
CA SER A 236 -17.82 2.34 10.04
C SER A 236 -18.39 0.92 10.10
N LEU A 237 -17.52 -0.10 10.14
CA LEU A 237 -17.92 -1.51 10.19
C LEU A 237 -17.20 -2.23 11.32
N SER A 238 -17.90 -3.12 12.02
CA SER A 238 -17.29 -4.02 12.98
C SER A 238 -16.32 -4.98 12.29
N GLU A 239 -15.40 -5.58 13.07
CA GLU A 239 -14.47 -6.57 12.56
C GLU A 239 -15.20 -7.75 11.87
N GLU A 240 -16.25 -8.28 12.51
CA GLU A 240 -17.07 -9.36 11.94
C GLU A 240 -17.72 -8.95 10.61
N GLN A 241 -18.27 -7.74 10.54
CA GLN A 241 -18.88 -7.23 9.31
C GLN A 241 -17.88 -7.11 8.17
N ARG A 242 -16.65 -6.66 8.46
CA ARG A 242 -15.58 -6.61 7.45
C ARG A 242 -15.22 -8.00 6.96
N TRP A 243 -15.10 -9.00 7.85
CA TRP A 243 -14.83 -10.39 7.46
C TRP A 243 -15.98 -11.03 6.65
N ASP A 244 -17.22 -10.68 6.95
CA ASP A 244 -18.36 -11.12 6.15
C ASP A 244 -18.31 -10.54 4.73
N ILE A 245 -17.98 -9.26 4.58
CA ILE A 245 -17.80 -8.65 3.24
C ILE A 245 -16.61 -9.29 2.52
N VAL A 246 -15.50 -9.59 3.20
CA VAL A 246 -14.37 -10.36 2.64
C VAL A 246 -14.85 -11.70 2.09
N SER A 247 -15.69 -12.42 2.84
CA SER A 247 -16.27 -13.71 2.40
C SER A 247 -17.05 -13.57 1.09
N TYR A 248 -17.84 -12.51 0.97
CA TYR A 248 -18.58 -12.23 -0.25
C TYR A 248 -17.65 -11.84 -1.42
N CYS A 249 -16.62 -11.01 -1.18
CA CYS A 249 -15.63 -10.67 -2.20
C CYS A 249 -14.90 -11.93 -2.73
N LEU A 250 -14.50 -12.84 -1.82
CA LEU A 250 -13.89 -14.12 -2.21
C LEU A 250 -14.84 -14.97 -3.05
N GLU A 251 -16.13 -14.98 -2.75
CA GLU A 251 -17.14 -15.68 -3.56
C GLU A 251 -17.25 -15.09 -4.96
N LEU A 252 -17.31 -13.74 -5.07
CA LEU A 252 -17.30 -13.06 -6.36
C LEU A 252 -16.05 -13.38 -7.20
N MET A 253 -14.90 -13.55 -6.54
CA MET A 253 -13.63 -13.85 -7.20
C MET A 253 -13.55 -15.27 -7.75
N LYS A 254 -14.38 -16.20 -7.31
CA LYS A 254 -14.50 -17.54 -7.91
C LYS A 254 -15.02 -17.46 -9.35
N GLY A 255 -15.63 -16.33 -9.73
CA GLY A 255 -16.04 -16.01 -11.09
C GLY A 255 -17.25 -16.79 -11.58
N ASP A 256 -17.57 -16.62 -12.86
CA ASP A 256 -18.72 -17.23 -13.51
C ASP A 256 -18.67 -18.78 -13.52
N ALA A 257 -17.50 -19.39 -13.29
CA ALA A 257 -17.35 -20.84 -13.20
C ALA A 257 -18.12 -21.46 -12.02
N ALA A 258 -18.24 -20.73 -10.90
CA ALA A 258 -19.04 -21.19 -9.75
C ALA A 258 -20.53 -20.91 -9.91
N MET A 259 -20.92 -19.96 -10.76
CA MET A 259 -22.33 -19.64 -11.04
C MET A 259 -22.96 -20.60 -12.07
N ALA A 260 -22.16 -21.24 -12.92
CA ALA A 260 -22.61 -22.22 -13.89
C ALA A 260 -22.85 -23.62 -13.29
N GLN A 261 -22.50 -23.84 -12.03
CA GLN A 261 -22.68 -25.13 -11.32
C GLN A 261 -23.84 -25.11 -10.30
N ARG A 262 -24.61 -24.03 -10.25
CA ARG A 262 -25.85 -23.91 -9.49
C ARG A 262 -27.02 -23.74 -10.46
#